data_e35ee39e9b4a9e04690c98aa8dd5a5ba
#
_entry.id   e35ee39e9b4a9e04690c98aa8dd5a5ba
#
_cell.length_a   1.000
_cell.length_b   1.000
_cell.length_c   1.000
_cell.angle_alpha   90.00
_cell.angle_beta   90.00
_cell.angle_gamma   90.00
#
_symmetry.space_group_name_H-M   'P 1'
#
loop_
_entity.id
_entity.type
_entity.pdbx_description
1 polymer ?
#
loop_
_entity_poly.entity_id
_entity_poly.type
_entity_poly.pdbx_seq_one_letter_code
_entity_poly.pdbx_strand_id
1 'polypeptide(L)'
;MNRITICKTIIQFIKNYITDPSKLEPHRAKNRFIRSRKLSMLHVIMYLFYSSKASMYQNLSSIREDLPQLDFPSVSKQALSKARQFISPDLFKELFYLSVDLFYKHIPARKLWHGLHLFAVDGSKLELPNSPSNFDFFGKLFGHPDPNRQFSMALSSIIYDVLDDYIVHASLHHYLASERSAAIEHLKILKDLGIFHNSIVIFDRGYYSQDLFCHCTSQGHLCLMRLKDNFKISKNCSGDSLSIISGITVRVIEVILDNGSKEYLATNLLDSSFTPDMFRELYFYRWPVETKYKELKSRLAIEDFNGATSVSVFQEFYISMLLSNLSSLIKNDVDQQLRISSKSSNKHR
;
A
#
# COMPACT_ATOMS: atom_id res chain seq x y z
N MET A 1 13.88 -14.34 12.95
CA MET A 1 12.78 -13.90 13.81
C MET A 1 11.47 -14.32 13.14
N ASN A 2 10.48 -14.87 13.86
CA ASN A 2 9.22 -15.20 13.20
C ASN A 2 8.37 -13.91 12.99
N ARG A 3 7.31 -14.00 12.17
CA ARG A 3 6.50 -12.84 11.78
C ARG A 3 5.74 -12.21 12.97
N ILE A 4 5.29 -13.02 13.93
CA ILE A 4 4.66 -12.51 15.15
C ILE A 4 5.66 -11.71 15.99
N THR A 5 6.92 -12.16 16.10
CA THR A 5 7.95 -11.41 16.81
C THR A 5 8.26 -10.09 16.13
N ILE A 6 8.31 -10.06 14.78
CA ILE A 6 8.46 -8.81 14.02
C ILE A 6 7.27 -7.87 14.29
N CYS A 7 6.05 -8.40 14.26
CA CYS A 7 4.83 -7.63 14.57
C CYS A 7 4.91 -7.00 15.99
N LYS A 8 5.31 -7.79 17.00
CA LYS A 8 5.50 -7.30 18.37
C LYS A 8 6.58 -6.22 18.44
N THR A 9 7.70 -6.39 17.73
CA THR A 9 8.77 -5.40 17.64
C THR A 9 8.26 -4.09 17.06
N ILE A 10 7.52 -4.14 15.94
CA ILE A 10 6.93 -2.97 15.29
C ILE A 10 5.98 -2.26 16.27
N ILE A 11 5.07 -2.98 16.92
CA ILE A 11 4.13 -2.41 17.90
C ILE A 11 4.89 -1.74 19.05
N GLN A 12 5.95 -2.35 19.56
CA GLN A 12 6.74 -1.76 20.65
C GLN A 12 7.47 -0.48 20.20
N PHE A 13 8.01 -0.45 18.98
CA PHE A 13 8.62 0.78 18.44
C PHE A 13 7.60 1.89 18.25
N ILE A 14 6.42 1.58 17.71
CA ILE A 14 5.32 2.54 17.58
C ILE A 14 4.92 3.07 18.94
N LYS A 15 4.75 2.20 19.94
CA LYS A 15 4.43 2.59 21.32
C LYS A 15 5.48 3.57 21.87
N ASN A 16 6.76 3.24 21.74
CA ASN A 16 7.85 4.10 22.19
C ASN A 16 7.84 5.45 21.45
N TYR A 17 7.59 5.43 20.14
CA TYR A 17 7.52 6.64 19.32
C TYR A 17 6.40 7.59 19.77
N ILE A 18 5.17 7.07 19.93
CA ILE A 18 4.00 7.90 20.29
C ILE A 18 3.96 8.32 21.76
N THR A 19 4.82 7.75 22.61
CA THR A 19 4.96 8.15 24.03
C THR A 19 6.13 9.10 24.26
N ASP A 20 6.97 9.34 23.24
CA ASP A 20 8.10 10.25 23.31
C ASP A 20 7.70 11.67 22.86
N PRO A 21 7.64 12.67 23.78
CA PRO A 21 7.26 14.04 23.41
C PRO A 21 8.17 14.66 22.34
N SER A 22 9.47 14.31 22.32
CA SER A 22 10.43 14.85 21.34
C SER A 22 10.12 14.37 19.91
N LYS A 23 9.61 13.15 19.78
CA LYS A 23 9.17 12.58 18.50
C LYS A 23 7.83 13.17 18.03
N LEU A 24 6.97 13.52 18.94
CA LEU A 24 5.66 14.09 18.63
C LEU A 24 5.70 15.59 18.32
N GLU A 25 6.70 16.31 18.81
CA GLU A 25 6.79 17.76 18.63
C GLU A 25 6.75 18.23 17.17
N PRO A 26 7.46 17.61 16.20
CA PRO A 26 7.43 18.01 14.80
C PRO A 26 6.04 17.82 14.15
N HIS A 27 5.22 16.94 14.72
CA HIS A 27 3.92 16.56 14.17
C HIS A 27 2.74 17.31 14.74
N ARG A 28 2.96 18.22 15.67
CA ARG A 28 1.89 19.07 16.23
C ARG A 28 1.89 20.47 15.63
N ALA A 29 0.72 21.04 15.43
CA ALA A 29 0.63 22.43 15.04
C ALA A 29 1.21 23.34 16.14
N LYS A 30 1.85 24.44 15.73
CA LYS A 30 2.45 25.43 16.63
C LYS A 30 1.45 25.85 17.74
N ASN A 31 1.92 25.88 18.97
CA ASN A 31 1.13 26.24 20.16
C ASN A 31 -0.06 25.30 20.48
N ARG A 32 -0.08 24.08 19.96
CA ARG A 32 -1.08 23.05 20.30
C ARG A 32 -0.46 21.95 21.14
N PHE A 33 -1.28 21.32 21.99
CA PHE A 33 -0.86 20.23 22.90
C PHE A 33 0.31 20.56 23.84
N ILE A 34 0.54 21.88 24.14
CA ILE A 34 1.60 22.33 25.05
C ILE A 34 1.14 22.29 26.51
N ARG A 35 -0.11 22.67 26.74
CA ARG A 35 -0.69 22.74 28.09
C ARG A 35 -1.36 21.41 28.43
N SER A 36 -1.25 20.99 29.70
CA SER A 36 -2.05 19.87 30.21
C SER A 36 -3.54 20.21 30.11
N ARG A 37 -4.20 19.61 29.12
CA ARG A 37 -5.64 19.69 28.90
C ARG A 37 -6.23 18.30 29.02
N LYS A 38 -7.56 18.20 29.17
CA LYS A 38 -8.25 16.91 29.22
C LYS A 38 -7.84 15.99 28.08
N LEU A 39 -7.75 16.49 26.85
CA LEU A 39 -7.39 15.72 25.66
C LEU A 39 -5.93 15.99 25.27
N SER A 40 -5.05 15.03 25.50
CA SER A 40 -3.64 15.07 25.08
C SER A 40 -3.48 14.63 23.62
N MET A 41 -2.31 14.88 23.03
CA MET A 41 -1.97 14.38 21.68
C MET A 41 -2.00 12.84 21.64
N LEU A 42 -1.48 12.18 22.68
CA LEU A 42 -1.51 10.72 22.79
C LEU A 42 -2.94 10.18 22.79
N HIS A 43 -3.89 10.81 23.51
CA HIS A 43 -5.28 10.41 23.48
C HIS A 43 -5.87 10.45 22.04
N VAL A 44 -5.56 11.51 21.28
CA VAL A 44 -6.05 11.62 19.89
C VAL A 44 -5.43 10.53 19.00
N ILE A 45 -4.13 10.32 19.11
CA ILE A 45 -3.42 9.27 18.35
C ILE A 45 -4.01 7.89 18.68
N MET A 46 -4.14 7.56 19.96
CA MET A 46 -4.69 6.27 20.38
C MET A 46 -6.14 6.09 19.93
N TYR A 47 -6.94 7.16 19.99
CA TYR A 47 -8.30 7.13 19.43
C TYR A 47 -8.30 6.81 17.92
N LEU A 48 -7.41 7.43 17.14
CA LEU A 48 -7.34 7.21 15.70
C LEU A 48 -6.94 5.76 15.36
N PHE A 49 -6.06 5.15 16.13
CA PHE A 49 -5.72 3.73 15.99
C PHE A 49 -6.86 2.80 16.44
N TYR A 50 -7.59 3.18 17.48
CA TYR A 50 -8.69 2.41 18.02
C TYR A 50 -9.95 2.51 17.16
N SER A 51 -10.18 3.67 16.51
CA SER A 51 -11.45 3.97 15.85
C SER A 51 -11.80 2.92 14.81
N SER A 52 -12.90 2.24 15.06
CA SER A 52 -13.53 1.32 14.11
C SER A 52 -14.39 2.09 13.12
N LYS A 53 -15.01 1.39 12.18
CA LYS A 53 -15.98 1.95 11.23
C LYS A 53 -17.36 2.26 11.86
N ALA A 54 -17.47 2.10 13.18
CA ALA A 54 -18.61 2.58 13.96
C ALA A 54 -18.64 4.12 14.03
N SER A 55 -19.77 4.67 14.46
CA SER A 55 -19.89 6.12 14.62
C SER A 55 -18.87 6.66 15.63
N MET A 56 -18.43 7.90 15.43
CA MET A 56 -17.51 8.56 16.37
C MET A 56 -18.05 8.57 17.81
N TYR A 57 -19.38 8.59 18.00
CA TYR A 57 -20.01 8.52 19.32
C TYR A 57 -19.78 7.16 19.97
N GLN A 58 -20.02 6.10 19.24
CA GLN A 58 -19.78 4.72 19.72
C GLN A 58 -18.30 4.51 20.04
N ASN A 59 -17.39 4.89 19.12
CA ASN A 59 -15.95 4.78 19.36
C ASN A 59 -15.50 5.56 20.61
N LEU A 60 -16.05 6.75 20.89
CA LEU A 60 -15.74 7.53 22.08
C LEU A 60 -16.29 6.91 23.37
N SER A 61 -17.40 6.17 23.29
CA SER A 61 -17.91 5.40 24.43
C SER A 61 -17.03 4.18 24.70
N SER A 62 -16.85 3.36 23.68
CA SER A 62 -16.18 2.06 23.80
C SER A 62 -14.68 2.17 24.17
N ILE A 63 -13.96 3.18 23.69
CA ILE A 63 -12.51 3.32 23.99
C ILE A 63 -12.23 3.43 25.49
N ARG A 64 -13.14 4.00 26.27
CA ARG A 64 -13.00 4.13 27.72
C ARG A 64 -13.20 2.81 28.45
N GLU A 65 -14.07 1.97 27.90
CA GLU A 65 -14.36 0.64 28.44
C GLU A 65 -13.29 -0.37 28.03
N ASP A 66 -12.87 -0.33 26.76
CA ASP A 66 -11.94 -1.28 26.17
C ASP A 66 -10.48 -0.99 26.55
N LEU A 67 -10.13 0.29 26.78
CA LEU A 67 -8.77 0.74 27.11
C LEU A 67 -8.76 1.59 28.38
N PRO A 68 -9.17 1.05 29.56
CA PRO A 68 -9.26 1.82 30.79
C PRO A 68 -7.91 2.38 31.24
N GLN A 69 -6.79 1.70 30.92
CA GLN A 69 -5.44 2.15 31.22
C GLN A 69 -5.02 3.42 30.46
N LEU A 70 -5.76 3.82 29.44
CA LEU A 70 -5.49 5.07 28.69
C LEU A 70 -6.01 6.30 29.40
N ASP A 71 -6.92 6.11 30.40
CA ASP A 71 -7.63 7.21 31.09
C ASP A 71 -8.23 8.22 30.10
N PHE A 72 -8.92 7.67 29.08
CA PHE A 72 -9.44 8.49 27.97
C PHE A 72 -10.54 9.43 28.47
N PRO A 73 -10.38 10.76 28.33
CA PRO A 73 -11.29 11.73 28.92
C PRO A 73 -12.66 11.74 28.21
N SER A 74 -13.69 12.10 28.97
CA SER A 74 -15.00 12.39 28.36
C SER A 74 -14.93 13.69 27.58
N VAL A 75 -15.04 13.58 26.25
CA VAL A 75 -14.98 14.72 25.30
C VAL A 75 -16.08 14.62 24.25
N SER A 76 -16.46 15.77 23.68
CA SER A 76 -17.40 15.79 22.57
C SER A 76 -16.73 15.40 21.25
N LYS A 77 -17.54 14.92 20.28
CA LYS A 77 -17.09 14.67 18.90
C LYS A 77 -16.38 15.88 18.29
N GLN A 78 -16.94 17.09 18.52
CA GLN A 78 -16.40 18.34 18.00
C GLN A 78 -15.00 18.63 18.58
N ALA A 79 -14.82 18.40 19.89
CA ALA A 79 -13.53 18.61 20.55
C ALA A 79 -12.47 17.67 19.97
N LEU A 80 -12.79 16.38 19.78
CA LEU A 80 -11.89 15.40 19.18
C LEU A 80 -11.62 15.72 17.70
N SER A 81 -12.66 15.99 16.91
CA SER A 81 -12.53 16.34 15.49
C SER A 81 -11.67 17.58 15.30
N LYS A 82 -11.82 18.60 16.16
CA LYS A 82 -10.96 19.79 16.16
C LYS A 82 -9.53 19.49 16.58
N ALA A 83 -9.35 18.65 17.60
CA ALA A 83 -8.02 18.31 18.11
C ALA A 83 -7.17 17.56 17.07
N ARG A 84 -7.77 16.60 16.35
CA ARG A 84 -7.06 15.82 15.33
C ARG A 84 -6.50 16.68 14.18
N GLN A 85 -7.15 17.81 13.86
CA GLN A 85 -6.67 18.73 12.81
C GLN A 85 -5.33 19.40 13.16
N PHE A 86 -4.90 19.34 14.43
CA PHE A 86 -3.62 19.87 14.88
C PHE A 86 -2.50 18.85 14.92
N ILE A 87 -2.74 17.62 14.43
CA ILE A 87 -1.74 16.56 14.27
C ILE A 87 -1.48 16.38 12.78
N SER A 88 -0.20 16.53 12.38
CA SER A 88 0.19 16.31 10.99
C SER A 88 -0.08 14.87 10.56
N PRO A 89 -0.62 14.63 9.35
CA PRO A 89 -0.70 13.29 8.77
C PRO A 89 0.67 12.62 8.64
N ASP A 90 1.75 13.39 8.56
CA ASP A 90 3.12 12.87 8.42
C ASP A 90 3.52 11.97 9.60
N LEU A 91 2.94 12.17 10.79
CA LEU A 91 3.11 11.25 11.91
C LEU A 91 2.75 9.81 11.51
N PHE A 92 1.56 9.63 10.95
CA PHE A 92 1.05 8.29 10.60
C PHE A 92 1.76 7.72 9.38
N LYS A 93 2.19 8.59 8.47
CA LYS A 93 3.05 8.25 7.35
C LYS A 93 4.40 7.74 7.83
N GLU A 94 5.04 8.42 8.78
CA GLU A 94 6.30 7.98 9.37
C GLU A 94 6.15 6.66 10.12
N LEU A 95 5.08 6.48 10.91
CA LEU A 95 4.81 5.22 11.61
C LEU A 95 4.61 4.05 10.63
N PHE A 96 3.95 4.30 9.51
CA PHE A 96 3.83 3.31 8.44
C PHE A 96 5.20 2.95 7.86
N TYR A 97 6.04 3.92 7.50
CA TYR A 97 7.38 3.65 6.96
C TYR A 97 8.33 3.02 7.99
N LEU A 98 8.22 3.41 9.25
CA LEU A 98 8.93 2.74 10.34
C LEU A 98 8.58 1.25 10.38
N SER A 99 7.32 0.89 10.18
CA SER A 99 6.90 -0.51 10.12
C SER A 99 7.52 -1.26 8.92
N VAL A 100 7.67 -0.58 7.79
CA VAL A 100 8.29 -1.14 6.58
C VAL A 100 9.80 -1.36 6.80
N ASP A 101 10.50 -0.35 7.30
CA ASP A 101 11.93 -0.45 7.60
C ASP A 101 12.24 -1.58 8.60
N LEU A 102 11.48 -1.64 9.70
CA LEU A 102 11.62 -2.68 10.71
C LEU A 102 11.31 -4.08 10.14
N PHE A 103 10.32 -4.20 9.26
CA PHE A 103 10.02 -5.46 8.62
C PHE A 103 11.21 -5.96 7.80
N TYR A 104 11.72 -5.17 6.86
CA TYR A 104 12.85 -5.57 6.02
C TYR A 104 14.16 -5.75 6.77
N LYS A 105 14.36 -5.03 7.86
CA LYS A 105 15.53 -5.18 8.75
C LYS A 105 15.50 -6.48 9.55
N HIS A 106 14.32 -6.94 9.95
CA HIS A 106 14.19 -8.06 10.88
C HIS A 106 13.71 -9.36 10.24
N ILE A 107 13.25 -9.34 8.99
CA ILE A 107 12.87 -10.57 8.29
C ILE A 107 14.12 -11.40 7.98
N PRO A 108 14.21 -12.66 8.49
CA PRO A 108 15.43 -13.44 8.36
C PRO A 108 15.70 -13.92 6.94
N ALA A 109 14.63 -14.20 6.20
CA ALA A 109 14.68 -14.60 4.80
C ALA A 109 13.40 -14.15 4.11
N ARG A 110 13.56 -13.37 3.05
CA ARG A 110 12.46 -12.99 2.15
C ARG A 110 12.15 -14.16 1.22
N LYS A 111 10.88 -14.31 0.87
CA LYS A 111 10.49 -15.28 -0.15
C LYS A 111 10.98 -14.83 -1.51
N LEU A 112 11.43 -15.77 -2.32
CA LEU A 112 11.95 -15.51 -3.66
C LEU A 112 11.20 -16.37 -4.69
N TRP A 113 11.03 -15.81 -5.87
CA TRP A 113 10.63 -16.51 -7.07
C TRP A 113 11.85 -16.56 -8.01
N HIS A 114 12.40 -17.76 -8.23
CA HIS A 114 13.63 -17.96 -9.02
C HIS A 114 14.77 -16.97 -8.70
N GLY A 115 15.00 -16.69 -7.43
CA GLY A 115 16.04 -15.77 -6.96
C GLY A 115 15.64 -14.30 -6.96
N LEU A 116 14.43 -13.95 -7.39
CA LEU A 116 13.92 -12.59 -7.44
C LEU A 116 12.86 -12.31 -6.38
N HIS A 117 12.91 -11.12 -5.79
CA HIS A 117 11.81 -10.56 -5.02
C HIS A 117 10.74 -10.01 -5.97
N LEU A 118 9.47 -10.23 -5.67
CA LEU A 118 8.37 -9.82 -6.52
C LEU A 118 7.62 -8.64 -5.92
N PHE A 119 7.59 -7.54 -6.65
CA PHE A 119 6.74 -6.40 -6.34
C PHE A 119 5.68 -6.21 -7.40
N ALA A 120 4.48 -5.78 -7.00
CA ALA A 120 3.44 -5.37 -7.93
C ALA A 120 2.97 -3.94 -7.59
N VAL A 121 2.71 -3.16 -8.62
CA VAL A 121 2.15 -1.81 -8.49
C VAL A 121 0.72 -1.83 -9.00
N ASP A 122 -0.17 -1.22 -8.23
CA ASP A 122 -1.55 -1.00 -8.66
C ASP A 122 -2.10 0.30 -8.07
N GLY A 123 -3.10 0.85 -8.75
CA GLY A 123 -3.85 2.03 -8.35
C GLY A 123 -5.33 1.73 -8.18
N SER A 124 -5.96 2.38 -7.23
CA SER A 124 -7.40 2.31 -7.03
C SER A 124 -7.97 3.69 -6.68
N LYS A 125 -9.08 4.02 -7.27
CA LYS A 125 -9.81 5.22 -6.85
C LYS A 125 -10.56 4.90 -5.56
N LEU A 126 -10.42 5.79 -4.58
CA LEU A 126 -11.10 5.72 -3.30
C LEU A 126 -12.15 6.83 -3.23
N GLU A 127 -13.35 6.47 -2.80
CA GLU A 127 -14.39 7.45 -2.49
C GLU A 127 -14.05 8.12 -1.16
N LEU A 128 -14.20 9.45 -1.12
CA LEU A 128 -13.90 10.28 0.04
C LEU A 128 -15.15 11.01 0.52
N PRO A 129 -15.20 11.40 1.82
CA PRO A 129 -16.28 12.25 2.32
C PRO A 129 -16.39 13.55 1.51
N ASN A 130 -17.61 13.87 1.09
CA ASN A 130 -17.90 15.10 0.36
C ASN A 130 -17.73 16.31 1.29
N SER A 131 -16.68 17.08 1.07
CA SER A 131 -16.39 18.30 1.84
C SER A 131 -15.60 19.29 0.99
N PRO A 132 -15.66 20.59 1.30
CA PRO A 132 -14.83 21.58 0.62
C PRO A 132 -13.34 21.22 0.64
N SER A 133 -12.81 20.82 1.78
CA SER A 133 -11.41 20.44 1.94
C SER A 133 -10.99 19.29 1.02
N ASN A 134 -11.83 18.26 0.88
CA ASN A 134 -11.52 17.12 0.02
C ASN A 134 -11.71 17.47 -1.46
N PHE A 135 -12.71 18.27 -1.80
CA PHE A 135 -12.90 18.75 -3.16
C PHE A 135 -11.73 19.61 -3.65
N ASP A 136 -11.23 20.50 -2.79
CA ASP A 136 -10.11 21.38 -3.13
C ASP A 136 -8.80 20.60 -3.29
N PHE A 137 -8.56 19.60 -2.44
CA PHE A 137 -7.29 18.85 -2.44
C PHE A 137 -7.28 17.70 -3.43
N PHE A 138 -8.31 16.86 -3.43
CA PHE A 138 -8.35 15.62 -4.22
C PHE A 138 -9.12 15.75 -5.53
N GLY A 139 -9.96 16.79 -5.65
CA GLY A 139 -10.79 17.05 -6.81
C GLY A 139 -12.20 16.47 -6.68
N LYS A 140 -12.98 16.76 -7.73
CA LYS A 140 -14.39 16.34 -7.87
C LYS A 140 -14.55 15.47 -9.08
N LEU A 141 -15.24 14.34 -8.94
CA LEU A 141 -15.66 13.55 -10.08
C LEU A 141 -16.80 14.27 -10.80
N PHE A 142 -16.56 14.64 -12.08
CA PHE A 142 -17.57 15.19 -12.98
C PHE A 142 -18.13 14.06 -13.84
N GLY A 143 -19.42 14.10 -14.13
CA GLY A 143 -20.05 13.17 -15.08
C GLY A 143 -21.13 12.25 -14.51
N HIS A 144 -21.59 12.51 -13.30
CA HIS A 144 -22.82 11.87 -12.84
C HIS A 144 -24.02 12.51 -13.57
N PRO A 145 -25.03 11.73 -14.00
CA PRO A 145 -26.26 12.26 -14.62
C PRO A 145 -26.98 13.32 -13.78
N ASP A 146 -26.86 13.23 -12.45
CA ASP A 146 -27.34 14.25 -11.52
C ASP A 146 -26.22 15.26 -11.21
N PRO A 147 -26.30 16.51 -11.66
CA PRO A 147 -25.29 17.55 -11.43
C PRO A 147 -25.16 17.93 -9.95
N ASN A 148 -26.14 17.58 -9.10
CA ASN A 148 -26.07 17.80 -7.66
C ASN A 148 -25.29 16.69 -6.92
N ARG A 149 -25.05 15.56 -7.55
CA ARG A 149 -24.22 14.48 -7.01
C ARG A 149 -22.76 14.69 -7.40
N GLN A 150 -22.04 15.41 -6.56
CA GLN A 150 -20.60 15.54 -6.65
C GLN A 150 -19.95 14.53 -5.68
N PHE A 151 -18.97 13.78 -6.17
CA PHE A 151 -18.20 12.86 -5.35
C PHE A 151 -16.77 13.34 -5.24
N SER A 152 -16.22 13.38 -4.03
CA SER A 152 -14.80 13.53 -3.83
C SER A 152 -14.14 12.17 -3.97
N MET A 153 -13.08 12.11 -4.75
CA MET A 153 -12.31 10.88 -4.96
C MET A 153 -10.82 11.17 -4.90
N ALA A 154 -10.04 10.18 -4.48
CA ALA A 154 -8.58 10.22 -4.56
C ALA A 154 -8.07 9.03 -5.37
N LEU A 155 -6.92 9.19 -6.03
CA LEU A 155 -6.14 8.07 -6.54
C LEU A 155 -5.24 7.56 -5.40
N SER A 156 -5.50 6.35 -4.93
CA SER A 156 -4.59 5.58 -4.09
C SER A 156 -3.68 4.75 -4.97
N SER A 157 -2.38 4.77 -4.73
CA SER A 157 -1.42 3.89 -5.39
C SER A 157 -0.55 3.19 -4.35
N ILE A 158 -0.32 1.88 -4.54
CA ILE A 158 0.55 1.10 -3.67
C ILE A 158 1.57 0.30 -4.48
N ILE A 159 2.74 0.08 -3.88
CA ILE A 159 3.64 -0.99 -4.27
C ILE A 159 3.66 -2.05 -3.17
N TYR A 160 3.54 -3.29 -3.58
CA TYR A 160 3.23 -4.43 -2.73
C TYR A 160 4.24 -5.55 -2.94
N ASP A 161 4.86 -6.02 -1.86
CA ASP A 161 5.68 -7.23 -1.85
C ASP A 161 4.74 -8.44 -1.88
N VAL A 162 4.67 -9.05 -3.06
CA VAL A 162 3.67 -10.07 -3.38
C VAL A 162 3.87 -11.35 -2.57
N LEU A 163 5.12 -11.77 -2.43
CA LEU A 163 5.44 -13.03 -1.78
C LEU A 163 5.38 -12.94 -0.25
N ASP A 164 5.66 -11.76 0.29
CA ASP A 164 5.65 -11.52 1.72
C ASP A 164 4.34 -10.92 2.24
N ASP A 165 3.39 -10.61 1.33
CA ASP A 165 2.08 -10.00 1.64
C ASP A 165 2.25 -8.68 2.42
N TYR A 166 3.04 -7.74 1.88
CA TYR A 166 3.40 -6.52 2.60
C TYR A 166 3.35 -5.27 1.72
N ILE A 167 2.66 -4.22 2.15
CA ILE A 167 2.63 -2.93 1.47
C ILE A 167 3.93 -2.19 1.79
N VAL A 168 4.73 -1.89 0.76
CA VAL A 168 6.03 -1.23 0.91
C VAL A 168 5.91 0.29 0.90
N HIS A 169 5.11 0.80 -0.03
CA HIS A 169 4.83 2.22 -0.14
C HIS A 169 3.38 2.43 -0.55
N ALA A 170 2.77 3.50 -0.05
CA ALA A 170 1.42 3.90 -0.37
C ALA A 170 1.34 5.42 -0.50
N SER A 171 0.55 5.90 -1.45
CA SER A 171 0.34 7.33 -1.68
C SER A 171 -1.12 7.63 -2.06
N LEU A 172 -1.56 8.84 -1.72
CA LEU A 172 -2.83 9.40 -2.14
C LEU A 172 -2.58 10.65 -2.98
N HIS A 173 -3.24 10.72 -4.13
CA HIS A 173 -3.11 11.82 -5.08
C HIS A 173 -4.49 12.37 -5.47
N HIS A 174 -4.48 13.51 -6.13
CA HIS A 174 -5.65 14.01 -6.84
C HIS A 174 -6.20 12.91 -7.77
N TYR A 175 -7.53 12.79 -7.87
CA TYR A 175 -8.16 11.66 -8.58
C TYR A 175 -7.81 11.57 -10.08
N LEU A 176 -7.35 12.67 -10.69
CA LEU A 176 -6.85 12.73 -12.08
C LEU A 176 -5.33 12.55 -12.19
N ALA A 177 -4.64 12.30 -11.07
CA ALA A 177 -3.20 12.09 -11.12
C ALA A 177 -2.84 10.85 -11.95
N SER A 178 -1.62 10.86 -12.48
CA SER A 178 -1.14 9.75 -13.30
C SER A 178 -0.67 8.58 -12.42
N GLU A 179 -1.23 7.41 -12.64
CA GLU A 179 -0.76 6.16 -12.00
C GLU A 179 0.71 5.88 -12.32
N ARG A 180 1.19 6.27 -13.52
CA ARG A 180 2.60 6.11 -13.92
C ARG A 180 3.53 7.01 -13.11
N SER A 181 3.09 8.24 -12.80
CA SER A 181 3.86 9.15 -11.93
C SER A 181 3.95 8.59 -10.51
N ALA A 182 2.86 8.04 -9.97
CA ALA A 182 2.87 7.36 -8.69
C ALA A 182 3.78 6.11 -8.71
N ALA A 183 3.81 5.37 -9.82
CA ALA A 183 4.73 4.24 -9.98
C ALA A 183 6.21 4.66 -9.90
N ILE A 184 6.58 5.80 -10.47
CA ILE A 184 7.95 6.35 -10.37
C ILE A 184 8.31 6.67 -8.91
N GLU A 185 7.37 7.22 -8.14
CA GLU A 185 7.58 7.44 -6.70
C GLU A 185 7.83 6.13 -5.96
N HIS A 186 7.07 5.08 -6.28
CA HIS A 186 7.27 3.75 -5.70
C HIS A 186 8.64 3.17 -6.01
N LEU A 187 9.10 3.27 -7.26
CA LEU A 187 10.41 2.78 -7.68
C LEU A 187 11.54 3.49 -6.92
N LYS A 188 11.41 4.80 -6.72
CA LYS A 188 12.37 5.57 -5.91
C LYS A 188 12.44 5.04 -4.48
N ILE A 189 11.31 4.79 -3.84
CA ILE A 189 11.27 4.26 -2.47
C ILE A 189 11.90 2.86 -2.37
N LEU A 190 11.68 1.97 -3.34
CA LEU A 190 12.37 0.68 -3.37
C LEU A 190 13.89 0.85 -3.38
N LYS A 191 14.38 1.83 -4.13
CA LYS A 191 15.81 2.15 -4.23
C LYS A 191 16.35 2.73 -2.92
N ASP A 192 15.63 3.69 -2.33
CA ASP A 192 16.00 4.34 -1.07
C ASP A 192 16.04 3.34 0.10
N LEU A 193 15.16 2.35 0.11
CA LEU A 193 15.14 1.26 1.09
C LEU A 193 16.20 0.18 0.81
N GLY A 194 16.90 0.24 -0.33
CA GLY A 194 17.90 -0.77 -0.72
C GLY A 194 17.34 -2.16 -1.04
N ILE A 195 16.01 -2.29 -1.20
CA ILE A 195 15.34 -3.58 -1.41
C ILE A 195 15.06 -3.90 -2.88
N PHE A 196 15.51 -3.06 -3.80
CA PHE A 196 15.31 -3.24 -5.24
C PHE A 196 16.27 -4.26 -5.88
N HIS A 197 17.41 -4.57 -5.23
CA HIS A 197 18.34 -5.56 -5.72
C HIS A 197 17.70 -6.94 -5.81
N ASN A 198 17.97 -7.65 -6.90
CA ASN A 198 17.36 -8.95 -7.19
C ASN A 198 15.82 -8.91 -7.08
N SER A 199 15.21 -7.86 -7.60
CA SER A 199 13.76 -7.72 -7.60
C SER A 199 13.23 -7.38 -8.98
N ILE A 200 11.97 -7.78 -9.24
CA ILE A 200 11.24 -7.40 -10.44
C ILE A 200 9.90 -6.77 -10.03
N VAL A 201 9.54 -5.68 -10.72
CA VAL A 201 8.28 -4.97 -10.50
C VAL A 201 7.31 -5.30 -11.61
N ILE A 202 6.14 -5.78 -11.25
CA ILE A 202 5.09 -6.21 -12.17
C ILE A 202 4.03 -5.12 -12.29
N PHE A 203 3.69 -4.75 -13.54
CA PHE A 203 2.74 -3.70 -13.85
C PHE A 203 1.61 -4.21 -14.74
N ASP A 204 0.41 -3.67 -14.54
CA ASP A 204 -0.72 -3.95 -15.42
C ASP A 204 -0.62 -3.21 -16.77
N ARG A 205 -1.49 -3.59 -17.70
CA ARG A 205 -1.59 -3.04 -19.07
C ARG A 205 -1.72 -1.52 -19.11
N GLY A 206 -2.36 -0.91 -18.09
CA GLY A 206 -2.51 0.55 -17.97
C GLY A 206 -1.21 1.31 -17.77
N TYR A 207 -0.20 0.68 -17.19
CA TYR A 207 1.06 1.32 -16.84
C TYR A 207 2.04 1.44 -18.00
N TYR A 208 2.00 0.52 -18.99
CA TYR A 208 2.99 0.55 -20.04
C TYR A 208 3.04 1.89 -20.76
N SER A 209 4.21 2.46 -20.79
CA SER A 209 4.64 3.55 -21.67
C SER A 209 6.14 3.40 -21.91
N GLN A 210 6.63 3.95 -23.03
CA GLN A 210 8.05 3.95 -23.33
C GLN A 210 8.84 4.66 -22.21
N ASP A 211 8.33 5.80 -21.73
CA ASP A 211 8.98 6.61 -20.69
C ASP A 211 9.11 5.82 -19.37
N LEU A 212 8.05 5.14 -18.91
CA LEU A 212 8.13 4.35 -17.68
C LEU A 212 9.06 3.14 -17.84
N PHE A 213 9.01 2.46 -19.00
CA PHE A 213 9.91 1.34 -19.27
C PHE A 213 11.38 1.78 -19.32
N CYS A 214 11.67 2.88 -20.02
CA CYS A 214 13.01 3.48 -20.07
C CYS A 214 13.45 3.94 -18.67
N HIS A 215 12.55 4.52 -17.88
CA HIS A 215 12.84 4.92 -16.51
C HIS A 215 13.21 3.70 -15.64
N CYS A 216 12.43 2.63 -15.66
CA CYS A 216 12.78 1.40 -14.94
C CYS A 216 14.18 0.93 -15.28
N THR A 217 14.49 0.80 -16.58
CA THR A 217 15.77 0.29 -17.06
C THR A 217 16.93 1.21 -16.69
N SER A 218 16.79 2.52 -16.89
CA SER A 218 17.84 3.51 -16.58
C SER A 218 18.14 3.60 -15.08
N GLN A 219 17.16 3.32 -14.22
CA GLN A 219 17.33 3.30 -12.78
C GLN A 219 17.76 1.91 -12.23
N GLY A 220 17.92 0.92 -13.10
CA GLY A 220 18.35 -0.42 -12.73
C GLY A 220 17.25 -1.31 -12.15
N HIS A 221 15.99 -0.93 -12.32
CA HIS A 221 14.87 -1.79 -11.92
C HIS A 221 14.52 -2.80 -13.01
N LEU A 222 14.42 -4.09 -12.64
CA LEU A 222 13.76 -5.07 -13.51
C LEU A 222 12.25 -4.83 -13.48
N CYS A 223 11.62 -4.92 -14.64
CA CYS A 223 10.18 -4.74 -14.77
C CYS A 223 9.55 -5.74 -15.73
N LEU A 224 8.28 -6.08 -15.47
CA LEU A 224 7.42 -6.83 -16.34
C LEU A 224 6.12 -6.04 -16.55
N MET A 225 5.80 -5.72 -17.78
CA MET A 225 4.64 -4.90 -18.14
C MET A 225 3.78 -5.62 -19.18
N ARG A 226 2.46 -5.69 -18.95
CA ARG A 226 1.55 -6.15 -19.98
C ARG A 226 1.35 -5.05 -21.02
N LEU A 227 1.40 -5.44 -22.29
CA LEU A 227 1.22 -4.57 -23.44
C LEU A 227 -0.24 -4.59 -23.93
N LYS A 228 -0.64 -3.55 -24.64
CA LYS A 228 -1.86 -3.57 -25.47
C LYS A 228 -1.56 -4.28 -26.79
N ASP A 229 -2.53 -5.05 -27.27
CA ASP A 229 -2.40 -5.86 -28.50
C ASP A 229 -2.18 -4.99 -29.75
N ASN A 230 -2.65 -3.74 -29.72
CA ASN A 230 -2.53 -2.80 -30.83
C ASN A 230 -1.17 -2.07 -30.90
N PHE A 231 -0.28 -2.27 -29.94
CA PHE A 231 1.05 -1.67 -30.00
C PHE A 231 1.90 -2.31 -31.08
N LYS A 232 2.76 -1.48 -31.74
CA LYS A 232 3.65 -1.94 -32.83
C LYS A 232 4.53 -3.11 -32.38
N ILE A 233 5.06 -3.04 -31.16
CA ILE A 233 5.91 -4.11 -30.62
C ILE A 233 5.15 -5.41 -30.34
N SER A 234 3.87 -5.33 -29.95
CA SER A 234 3.02 -6.52 -29.79
C SER A 234 2.70 -7.16 -31.13
N LYS A 235 2.34 -6.35 -32.14
CA LYS A 235 2.03 -6.84 -33.49
C LYS A 235 3.22 -7.50 -34.19
N ASN A 236 4.43 -7.07 -33.88
CA ASN A 236 5.66 -7.60 -34.47
C ASN A 236 6.24 -8.77 -33.65
N CYS A 237 5.64 -9.13 -32.53
CA CYS A 237 6.09 -10.22 -31.69
C CYS A 237 5.56 -11.56 -32.22
N SER A 238 6.44 -12.56 -32.30
CA SER A 238 6.09 -13.96 -32.56
C SER A 238 6.81 -14.81 -31.52
N GLY A 239 6.06 -15.33 -30.55
CA GLY A 239 6.59 -16.12 -29.45
C GLY A 239 7.42 -15.29 -28.47
N ASP A 240 8.72 -15.48 -28.46
CA ASP A 240 9.69 -14.79 -27.60
C ASP A 240 10.72 -14.04 -28.48
N SER A 241 10.73 -12.73 -28.43
CA SER A 241 11.52 -11.93 -29.33
C SER A 241 12.12 -10.69 -28.65
N LEU A 242 13.25 -10.23 -29.20
CA LEU A 242 13.87 -8.97 -28.78
C LEU A 242 13.43 -7.83 -29.68
N SER A 243 13.21 -6.67 -29.10
CA SER A 243 12.88 -5.42 -29.79
C SER A 243 13.71 -4.29 -29.20
N ILE A 244 13.75 -3.15 -29.88
CA ILE A 244 14.43 -1.95 -29.38
C ILE A 244 13.42 -0.83 -29.24
N ILE A 245 13.40 -0.19 -28.05
CA ILE A 245 12.57 0.97 -27.75
C ILE A 245 13.49 2.06 -27.22
N SER A 246 13.56 3.20 -27.91
CA SER A 246 14.42 4.33 -27.49
C SER A 246 15.86 3.93 -27.18
N GLY A 247 16.44 3.01 -27.97
CA GLY A 247 17.80 2.51 -27.79
C GLY A 247 17.96 1.42 -26.69
N ILE A 248 16.87 1.05 -26.00
CA ILE A 248 16.88 0.03 -24.95
C ILE A 248 16.36 -1.29 -25.52
N THR A 249 17.07 -2.38 -25.24
CA THR A 249 16.62 -3.73 -25.60
C THR A 249 15.46 -4.14 -24.69
N VAL A 250 14.38 -4.59 -25.32
CA VAL A 250 13.16 -5.08 -24.67
C VAL A 250 12.92 -6.50 -25.12
N ARG A 251 12.70 -7.41 -24.20
CA ARG A 251 12.20 -8.75 -24.49
C ARG A 251 10.68 -8.72 -24.50
N VAL A 252 10.07 -9.16 -25.57
CA VAL A 252 8.62 -9.22 -25.75
C VAL A 252 8.21 -10.67 -25.87
N ILE A 253 7.31 -11.10 -25.01
CA ILE A 253 6.87 -12.48 -24.89
C ILE A 253 5.37 -12.54 -25.22
N GLU A 254 5.02 -13.38 -26.20
CA GLU A 254 3.64 -13.76 -26.48
C GLU A 254 3.23 -14.89 -25.53
N VAL A 255 2.19 -14.67 -24.74
CA VAL A 255 1.61 -15.65 -23.83
C VAL A 255 0.25 -16.06 -24.36
N ILE A 256 0.03 -17.36 -24.52
CA ILE A 256 -1.27 -17.91 -24.90
C ILE A 256 -2.00 -18.33 -23.63
N LEU A 257 -3.17 -17.74 -23.40
CA LEU A 257 -4.02 -18.08 -22.25
C LEU A 257 -4.83 -19.36 -22.53
N ASP A 258 -5.37 -19.96 -21.48
CA ASP A 258 -6.13 -21.22 -21.57
C ASP A 258 -7.38 -21.15 -22.48
N ASN A 259 -7.92 -19.93 -22.67
CA ASN A 259 -9.03 -19.66 -23.59
C ASN A 259 -8.57 -19.39 -25.04
N GLY A 260 -7.29 -19.55 -25.35
CA GLY A 260 -6.70 -19.32 -26.67
C GLY A 260 -6.41 -17.84 -26.99
N SER A 261 -6.73 -16.89 -26.10
CA SER A 261 -6.39 -15.48 -26.32
C SER A 261 -4.90 -15.22 -26.08
N LYS A 262 -4.37 -14.23 -26.80
CA LYS A 262 -2.96 -13.84 -26.71
C LYS A 262 -2.79 -12.63 -25.81
N GLU A 263 -1.78 -12.66 -24.97
CA GLU A 263 -1.29 -11.53 -24.21
C GLU A 263 0.18 -11.28 -24.54
N TYR A 264 0.61 -10.03 -24.45
CA TYR A 264 1.99 -9.65 -24.72
C TYR A 264 2.59 -9.02 -23.49
N LEU A 265 3.77 -9.51 -23.09
CA LEU A 265 4.52 -9.02 -21.95
C LEU A 265 5.83 -8.40 -22.42
N ALA A 266 6.18 -7.23 -21.90
CA ALA A 266 7.46 -6.57 -22.12
C ALA A 266 8.29 -6.58 -20.85
N THR A 267 9.58 -6.92 -20.96
CA THR A 267 10.51 -6.94 -19.83
C THR A 267 11.91 -6.53 -20.24
N ASN A 268 12.68 -5.99 -19.31
CA ASN A 268 14.11 -5.78 -19.42
C ASN A 268 14.93 -6.91 -18.76
N LEU A 269 14.29 -8.00 -18.32
CA LEU A 269 14.94 -9.24 -17.89
C LEU A 269 15.27 -10.06 -19.15
N LEU A 270 16.55 -9.96 -19.59
CA LEU A 270 17.00 -10.53 -20.86
C LEU A 270 17.62 -11.93 -20.71
N ASP A 271 17.77 -12.43 -19.48
CA ASP A 271 18.32 -13.76 -19.22
C ASP A 271 17.43 -14.85 -19.85
N SER A 272 18.03 -15.63 -20.75
CA SER A 272 17.35 -16.70 -21.49
C SER A 272 16.96 -17.91 -20.64
N SER A 273 17.50 -18.03 -19.42
CA SER A 273 17.07 -19.05 -18.46
C SER A 273 15.63 -18.87 -18.00
N PHE A 274 15.09 -17.65 -18.07
CA PHE A 274 13.69 -17.37 -17.83
C PHE A 274 12.87 -17.66 -19.10
N THR A 275 12.09 -18.74 -19.07
CA THR A 275 11.28 -19.17 -20.22
C THR A 275 9.98 -18.38 -20.34
N PRO A 276 9.30 -18.38 -21.52
CA PRO A 276 7.97 -17.76 -21.69
C PRO A 276 6.93 -18.24 -20.67
N ASP A 277 6.94 -19.53 -20.31
CA ASP A 277 6.03 -20.09 -19.30
C ASP A 277 6.30 -19.50 -17.91
N MET A 278 7.57 -19.26 -17.56
CA MET A 278 7.93 -18.59 -16.32
C MET A 278 7.41 -17.14 -16.31
N PHE A 279 7.46 -16.42 -17.42
CA PHE A 279 6.88 -15.07 -17.49
C PHE A 279 5.35 -15.09 -17.42
N ARG A 280 4.69 -16.12 -17.97
CA ARG A 280 3.27 -16.36 -17.78
C ARG A 280 2.95 -16.54 -16.29
N GLU A 281 3.67 -17.41 -15.59
CA GLU A 281 3.54 -17.60 -14.15
C GLU A 281 3.81 -16.29 -13.39
N LEU A 282 4.90 -15.61 -13.70
CA LEU A 282 5.29 -14.36 -13.05
C LEU A 282 4.19 -13.30 -13.17
N TYR A 283 3.54 -13.18 -14.32
CA TYR A 283 2.49 -12.19 -14.50
C TYR A 283 1.25 -12.49 -13.65
N PHE A 284 0.97 -13.74 -13.31
CA PHE A 284 -0.11 -14.10 -12.39
C PHE A 284 0.13 -13.55 -10.97
N TYR A 285 1.38 -13.34 -10.57
CA TYR A 285 1.71 -12.71 -9.28
C TYR A 285 1.33 -11.22 -9.23
N ARG A 286 0.79 -10.64 -10.27
CA ARG A 286 0.16 -9.31 -10.23
C ARG A 286 -1.19 -9.32 -9.48
N TRP A 287 -1.97 -10.40 -9.60
CA TRP A 287 -3.32 -10.47 -9.02
C TRP A 287 -3.41 -10.26 -7.49
N PRO A 288 -2.45 -10.68 -6.67
CA PRO A 288 -2.46 -10.41 -5.23
C PRO A 288 -2.58 -8.93 -4.87
N VAL A 289 -2.07 -7.98 -5.66
CA VAL A 289 -2.22 -6.56 -5.36
C VAL A 289 -3.68 -6.08 -5.51
N GLU A 290 -4.40 -6.59 -6.51
CA GLU A 290 -5.85 -6.34 -6.64
C GLU A 290 -6.64 -6.94 -5.47
N THR A 291 -6.24 -8.13 -5.04
CA THR A 291 -6.81 -8.77 -3.86
C THR A 291 -6.53 -7.96 -2.60
N LYS A 292 -5.35 -7.35 -2.49
CA LYS A 292 -5.00 -6.45 -1.39
C LYS A 292 -5.92 -5.23 -1.38
N TYR A 293 -6.20 -4.60 -2.52
CA TYR A 293 -7.17 -3.51 -2.56
C TYR A 293 -8.59 -3.96 -2.18
N LYS A 294 -9.03 -5.15 -2.61
CA LYS A 294 -10.32 -5.72 -2.16
C LYS A 294 -10.33 -5.90 -0.63
N GLU A 295 -9.24 -6.37 -0.04
CA GLU A 295 -9.10 -6.51 1.41
C GLU A 295 -9.14 -5.15 2.13
N LEU A 296 -8.41 -4.16 1.62
CA LEU A 296 -8.43 -2.79 2.16
C LEU A 296 -9.83 -2.18 2.12
N LYS A 297 -10.57 -2.36 1.01
CA LYS A 297 -11.93 -1.82 0.85
C LYS A 297 -12.96 -2.58 1.68
N SER A 298 -12.89 -3.92 1.74
CA SER A 298 -13.93 -4.73 2.39
C SER A 298 -13.68 -4.94 3.88
N ARG A 299 -12.45 -5.29 4.28
CA ARG A 299 -12.13 -5.63 5.68
C ARG A 299 -11.72 -4.43 6.51
N LEU A 300 -10.86 -3.56 5.94
CA LEU A 300 -10.43 -2.34 6.61
C LEU A 300 -11.34 -1.16 6.29
N ALA A 301 -12.30 -1.34 5.36
CA ALA A 301 -13.27 -0.34 4.94
C ALA A 301 -12.60 1.03 4.72
N ILE A 302 -11.51 1.05 3.93
CA ILE A 302 -10.65 2.21 3.75
C ILE A 302 -11.38 3.43 3.19
N GLU A 303 -12.56 3.26 2.59
CA GLU A 303 -13.43 4.32 2.07
C GLU A 303 -14.39 4.88 3.13
N ASP A 304 -14.53 4.22 4.29
CA ASP A 304 -15.38 4.69 5.40
C ASP A 304 -14.58 5.61 6.32
N PHE A 305 -14.29 6.81 5.87
CA PHE A 305 -13.55 7.80 6.64
C PHE A 305 -14.42 8.41 7.75
N ASN A 306 -13.90 8.46 8.97
CA ASN A 306 -14.54 9.12 10.11
C ASN A 306 -14.36 10.66 10.09
N GLY A 307 -13.38 11.15 9.36
CA GLY A 307 -13.07 12.56 9.25
C GLY A 307 -13.29 13.10 7.84
N ALA A 308 -13.85 14.29 7.72
CA ALA A 308 -14.27 14.91 6.47
C ALA A 308 -13.24 15.89 5.87
N THR A 309 -12.02 15.98 6.39
CA THR A 309 -10.97 16.86 5.86
C THR A 309 -9.84 16.07 5.21
N SER A 310 -9.10 16.69 4.29
CA SER A 310 -7.92 16.08 3.68
C SER A 310 -6.89 15.60 4.71
N VAL A 311 -6.67 16.38 5.78
CA VAL A 311 -5.84 15.98 6.94
C VAL A 311 -6.34 14.67 7.54
N SER A 312 -7.65 14.56 7.79
CA SER A 312 -8.25 13.35 8.35
C SER A 312 -8.15 12.15 7.43
N VAL A 313 -8.35 12.37 6.13
CA VAL A 313 -8.23 11.32 5.11
C VAL A 313 -6.82 10.75 5.09
N PHE A 314 -5.79 11.60 5.06
CA PHE A 314 -4.40 11.11 5.10
C PHE A 314 -4.06 10.38 6.40
N GLN A 315 -4.52 10.87 7.56
CA GLN A 315 -4.31 10.19 8.84
C GLN A 315 -4.87 8.77 8.81
N GLU A 316 -6.14 8.62 8.44
CA GLU A 316 -6.82 7.33 8.40
C GLU A 316 -6.28 6.41 7.31
N PHE A 317 -5.86 6.96 6.16
CA PHE A 317 -5.22 6.20 5.10
C PHE A 317 -3.94 5.52 5.57
N TYR A 318 -2.99 6.26 6.14
CA TYR A 318 -1.71 5.67 6.59
C TYR A 318 -1.88 4.73 7.78
N ILE A 319 -2.85 4.99 8.68
CA ILE A 319 -3.23 4.03 9.73
C ILE A 319 -3.73 2.73 9.10
N SER A 320 -4.58 2.79 8.08
CA SER A 320 -5.10 1.60 7.39
C SER A 320 -3.98 0.79 6.70
N MET A 321 -3.00 1.46 6.08
CA MET A 321 -1.83 0.80 5.50
C MET A 321 -1.00 0.08 6.57
N LEU A 322 -0.73 0.76 7.70
CA LEU A 322 -0.01 0.17 8.83
C LEU A 322 -0.74 -1.04 9.42
N LEU A 323 -2.05 -0.91 9.66
CA LEU A 323 -2.86 -2.00 10.21
C LEU A 323 -2.96 -3.19 9.24
N SER A 324 -3.04 -2.93 7.92
CA SER A 324 -2.98 -3.97 6.89
C SER A 324 -1.69 -4.77 6.98
N ASN A 325 -0.55 -4.09 7.11
CA ASN A 325 0.75 -4.73 7.24
C ASN A 325 0.87 -5.56 8.53
N LEU A 326 0.42 -5.04 9.67
CA LEU A 326 0.41 -5.79 10.94
C LEU A 326 -0.50 -7.02 10.85
N SER A 327 -1.67 -6.90 10.22
CA SER A 327 -2.59 -8.01 9.99
C SER A 327 -1.96 -9.09 9.10
N SER A 328 -1.26 -8.70 8.03
CA SER A 328 -0.55 -9.63 7.14
C SER A 328 0.54 -10.42 7.87
N LEU A 329 1.26 -9.80 8.80
CA LEU A 329 2.28 -10.50 9.62
C LEU A 329 1.65 -11.61 10.47
N ILE A 330 0.52 -11.31 11.12
CA ILE A 330 -0.19 -12.29 11.96
C ILE A 330 -0.76 -13.41 11.11
N LYS A 331 -1.46 -13.09 10.02
CA LYS A 331 -2.07 -14.04 9.09
C LYS A 331 -1.03 -15.01 8.52
N ASN A 332 0.07 -14.49 8.02
CA ASN A 332 1.13 -15.32 7.41
C ASN A 332 1.80 -16.28 8.41
N ASP A 333 1.91 -15.91 9.68
CA ASP A 333 2.45 -16.78 10.72
C ASP A 333 1.46 -17.92 11.03
N VAL A 334 0.17 -17.62 11.17
CA VAL A 334 -0.89 -18.61 11.39
C VAL A 334 -0.96 -19.60 10.22
N ASP A 335 -0.95 -19.11 8.98
CA ASP A 335 -0.97 -19.96 7.79
C ASP A 335 0.25 -20.89 7.73
N GLN A 336 1.43 -20.41 8.13
CA GLN A 336 2.63 -21.23 8.21
C GLN A 336 2.50 -22.34 9.27
N GLN A 337 1.96 -22.01 10.45
CA GLN A 337 1.75 -23.00 11.52
C GLN A 337 0.73 -24.09 11.10
N LEU A 338 -0.37 -23.69 10.44
CA LEU A 338 -1.36 -24.63 9.93
C LEU A 338 -0.77 -25.58 8.87
N ARG A 339 0.06 -25.10 7.97
CA ARG A 339 0.75 -25.92 6.96
C ARG A 339 1.73 -26.92 7.61
N ILE A 340 2.39 -26.55 8.69
CA ILE A 340 3.31 -27.45 9.42
C ILE A 340 2.50 -28.55 10.11
N SER A 341 1.41 -28.21 10.80
CA SER A 341 0.55 -29.17 11.51
C SER A 341 -0.13 -30.16 10.56
N SER A 342 -0.60 -29.70 9.38
CA SER A 342 -1.22 -30.59 8.38
C SER A 342 -0.22 -31.57 7.75
N LYS A 343 1.04 -31.16 7.56
CA LYS A 343 2.11 -32.05 7.08
C LYS A 343 2.52 -33.10 8.12
N SER A 344 2.45 -32.76 9.40
CA SER A 344 2.75 -33.73 10.47
C SER A 344 1.64 -34.77 10.64
N SER A 345 0.37 -34.38 10.48
CA SER A 345 -0.77 -35.32 10.55
C SER A 345 -0.82 -36.29 9.37
N ASN A 346 -0.33 -35.91 8.18
CA ASN A 346 -0.23 -36.80 7.01
C ASN A 346 0.98 -37.75 7.04
N LYS A 347 1.94 -37.57 7.97
CA LYS A 347 3.07 -38.51 8.15
C LYS A 347 2.76 -39.67 9.11
N HIS A 348 1.61 -39.63 9.76
CA HIS A 348 1.15 -40.63 10.70
C HIS A 348 -0.09 -41.43 10.19
N ARG A 349 -0.36 -41.40 8.88
CA ARG A 349 -1.34 -42.26 8.21
C ARG A 349 -0.62 -43.19 7.18
#